data_6c019b3cc77bcc64a2e7891db0c76f0d
#
_entry.id   6c019b3cc77bcc64a2e7891db0c76f0d
#
_cell.length_a   1.000
_cell.length_b   1.000
_cell.length_c   1.000
_cell.angle_alpha   90.00
_cell.angle_beta   90.00
_cell.angle_gamma   90.00
#
_symmetry.space_group_name_H-M   'P 1'
#
loop_
_entity.id
_entity.type
_entity.pdbx_description
1 polymer ?
#
loop_
_entity_poly.entity_id
_entity_poly.type
_entity_poly.pdbx_seq_one_letter_code
_entity_poly.pdbx_strand_id
1 'polypeptide(L)'
;ALWFLLPLSALFALLAAFNRWRIRPERLPVPVIVVGNITVGGAGKTPLTIWLARQLQARGWKPGIVSRGYGGRAEQLQGVDRMALAADTGDEPVLLARRTGVPVWVGRQRTAAARALLKAHAEVDVILCDDGLQHYRLGRDVELAVFDGRGAGNGWRIPAGPLREPLRRLATVDAVICNGIADERIPETVTCFDMVLQPGDFYRLDDPQKVCLARAFAGQKLYALAGIGDPERFFRTLRGLGLTFEPHPFADHHAYSSADLAFAGDGILLMTEKDAVKCAGLTAGETWVLPVEAVLSPALVELILEKLRGRQAA
;
A
#
# COMPACT_ATOMS: atom_id res chain seq x y z
N ALA A 1 19.23 -13.59 -17.55
CA ALA A 1 20.33 -12.88 -18.21
C ALA A 1 19.88 -11.50 -18.68
N LEU A 2 19.92 -10.49 -17.79
CA LEU A 2 19.54 -9.09 -18.09
C LEU A 2 20.77 -8.15 -18.04
N TRP A 3 21.97 -8.71 -18.12
CA TRP A 3 23.21 -7.95 -17.99
C TRP A 3 23.40 -6.89 -19.10
N PHE A 4 22.80 -7.09 -20.29
CA PHE A 4 22.81 -6.11 -21.39
C PHE A 4 22.03 -4.84 -21.06
N LEU A 5 21.16 -4.86 -20.03
CA LEU A 5 20.44 -3.68 -19.53
C LEU A 5 21.22 -2.88 -18.49
N LEU A 6 22.40 -3.35 -18.05
CA LEU A 6 23.20 -2.66 -17.04
C LEU A 6 23.60 -1.22 -17.44
N PRO A 7 23.99 -0.91 -18.69
CA PRO A 7 24.27 0.46 -19.07
C PRO A 7 23.06 1.39 -18.90
N LEU A 8 21.86 0.89 -19.25
CA LEU A 8 20.62 1.65 -19.09
C LEU A 8 20.25 1.81 -17.60
N SER A 9 20.50 0.79 -16.79
CA SER A 9 20.33 0.84 -15.34
C SER A 9 21.31 1.85 -14.70
N ALA A 10 22.54 1.93 -15.17
CA ALA A 10 23.50 2.93 -14.72
C ALA A 10 23.07 4.35 -15.10
N LEU A 11 22.59 4.55 -16.34
CA LEU A 11 22.04 5.84 -16.77
C LEU A 11 20.85 6.26 -15.91
N PHE A 12 19.89 5.36 -15.68
CA PHE A 12 18.76 5.61 -14.78
C PHE A 12 19.24 6.03 -13.40
N ALA A 13 20.25 5.35 -12.88
CA ALA A 13 20.81 5.65 -11.58
C ALA A 13 21.44 7.03 -11.49
N LEU A 14 22.18 7.46 -12.52
CA LEU A 14 22.78 8.79 -12.62
C LEU A 14 21.71 9.87 -12.69
N LEU A 15 20.69 9.68 -13.53
CA LEU A 15 19.57 10.61 -13.65
C LEU A 15 18.77 10.73 -12.35
N ALA A 16 18.52 9.62 -11.65
CA ALA A 16 17.85 9.62 -10.36
C ALA A 16 18.68 10.34 -9.28
N ALA A 17 19.99 10.11 -9.24
CA ALA A 17 20.92 10.77 -8.31
C ALA A 17 21.00 12.28 -8.60
N PHE A 18 21.12 12.68 -9.86
CA PHE A 18 21.13 14.08 -10.29
C PHE A 18 19.83 14.79 -9.92
N ASN A 19 18.68 14.17 -10.21
CA ASN A 19 17.38 14.73 -9.84
C ASN A 19 17.27 14.90 -8.31
N ARG A 20 17.67 13.88 -7.54
CA ARG A 20 17.69 13.95 -6.06
C ARG A 20 18.56 15.09 -5.55
N TRP A 21 19.74 15.27 -6.12
CA TRP A 21 20.68 16.34 -5.72
C TRP A 21 20.11 17.75 -5.93
N ARG A 22 19.32 17.95 -7.01
CA ARG A 22 18.68 19.26 -7.32
C ARG A 22 17.46 19.56 -6.47
N ILE A 23 16.85 18.56 -5.87
CA ILE A 23 15.60 18.73 -5.12
C ILE A 23 15.92 19.33 -3.75
N ARG A 24 15.25 20.44 -3.44
CA ARG A 24 15.19 20.97 -2.08
C ARG A 24 13.92 20.46 -1.42
N PRO A 25 14.02 19.73 -0.30
CA PRO A 25 12.86 19.28 0.44
C PRO A 25 12.07 20.46 0.98
N GLU A 26 10.77 20.40 0.85
CA GLU A 26 9.84 21.39 1.37
C GLU A 26 9.19 20.85 2.63
N ARG A 27 9.36 21.51 3.75
CA ARG A 27 8.76 21.15 5.03
C ARG A 27 7.32 21.64 5.11
N LEU A 28 6.46 20.82 5.68
CA LEU A 28 5.07 21.17 6.01
C LEU A 28 4.97 21.63 7.47
N PRO A 29 3.89 22.32 7.86
CA PRO A 29 3.67 22.77 9.24
C PRO A 29 3.47 21.58 10.22
N VAL A 30 3.05 20.42 9.72
CA VAL A 30 2.88 19.20 10.50
C VAL A 30 3.94 18.16 10.13
N PRO A 31 4.25 17.20 11.02
CA PRO A 31 5.17 16.11 10.72
C PRO A 31 4.68 15.21 9.59
N VAL A 32 5.64 14.62 8.89
CA VAL A 32 5.40 13.74 7.75
C VAL A 32 6.09 12.39 7.96
N ILE A 33 5.31 11.34 7.93
CA ILE A 33 5.77 9.95 7.94
C ILE A 33 5.64 9.41 6.51
N VAL A 34 6.74 8.97 5.94
CA VAL A 34 6.76 8.39 4.59
C VAL A 34 6.83 6.87 4.68
N VAL A 35 5.85 6.22 4.09
CA VAL A 35 5.85 4.77 3.86
C VAL A 35 6.17 4.53 2.38
N GLY A 36 7.08 3.62 2.10
CA GLY A 36 7.39 3.27 0.71
C GLY A 36 8.24 2.02 0.60
N ASN A 37 8.77 1.75 -0.58
CA ASN A 37 9.69 0.65 -0.82
C ASN A 37 10.77 1.06 -1.81
N ILE A 38 11.87 0.32 -1.84
CA ILE A 38 12.96 0.50 -2.80
C ILE A 38 12.87 -0.49 -3.97
N THR A 39 11.90 -1.38 -3.99
CA THR A 39 11.65 -2.37 -5.05
C THR A 39 10.42 -2.00 -5.86
N VAL A 40 10.24 -2.59 -7.04
CA VAL A 40 8.98 -2.53 -7.79
C VAL A 40 7.99 -3.57 -7.26
N GLY A 41 6.69 -3.27 -7.36
CA GLY A 41 5.60 -4.17 -6.99
C GLY A 41 5.04 -3.97 -5.59
N GLY A 42 4.05 -4.77 -5.25
CA GLY A 42 3.29 -4.69 -4.00
C GLY A 42 4.03 -5.31 -2.82
N ALA A 43 4.67 -4.52 -1.99
CA ALA A 43 5.42 -4.98 -0.82
C ALA A 43 4.59 -5.01 0.48
N GLY A 44 3.33 -4.56 0.47
CA GLY A 44 2.50 -4.47 1.67
C GLY A 44 2.43 -3.05 2.29
N LYS A 45 2.72 -2.01 1.49
CA LYS A 45 2.66 -0.60 1.93
C LYS A 45 1.28 -0.19 2.43
N THR A 46 0.23 -0.48 1.65
CA THR A 46 -1.14 -0.09 1.98
C THR A 46 -1.63 -0.67 3.31
N PRO A 47 -1.47 -1.99 3.62
CA PRO A 47 -1.76 -2.52 4.94
C PRO A 47 -0.97 -1.85 6.06
N LEU A 48 0.32 -1.55 5.86
CA LEU A 48 1.12 -0.82 6.84
C LEU A 48 0.59 0.61 7.07
N THR A 49 0.25 1.33 6.00
CA THR A 49 -0.31 2.69 6.09
C THR A 49 -1.65 2.69 6.84
N ILE A 50 -2.51 1.70 6.60
CA ILE A 50 -3.77 1.51 7.34
C ILE A 50 -3.48 1.28 8.83
N TRP A 51 -2.57 0.36 9.14
CA TRP A 51 -2.19 0.06 10.52
C TRP A 51 -1.64 1.30 11.23
N LEU A 52 -0.73 2.04 10.61
CA LEU A 52 -0.16 3.27 11.17
C LEU A 52 -1.23 4.33 11.42
N ALA A 53 -2.14 4.56 10.47
CA ALA A 53 -3.23 5.52 10.65
C ALA A 53 -4.07 5.19 11.89
N ARG A 54 -4.46 3.92 12.05
CA ARG A 54 -5.22 3.45 13.21
C ARG A 54 -4.43 3.56 14.53
N GLN A 55 -3.13 3.23 14.50
CA GLN A 55 -2.27 3.34 15.68
C GLN A 55 -2.08 4.79 16.14
N LEU A 56 -1.96 5.71 15.20
CA LEU A 56 -1.88 7.15 15.49
C LEU A 56 -3.21 7.68 16.02
N GLN A 57 -4.35 7.33 15.39
CA GLN A 57 -5.68 7.69 15.86
C GLN A 57 -5.94 7.20 17.30
N ALA A 58 -5.57 5.95 17.61
CA ALA A 58 -5.73 5.37 18.96
C ALA A 58 -4.90 6.12 20.03
N ARG A 59 -3.91 6.90 19.62
CA ARG A 59 -3.05 7.73 20.49
C ARG A 59 -3.40 9.22 20.44
N GLY A 60 -4.55 9.56 19.86
CA GLY A 60 -5.09 10.91 19.81
C GLY A 60 -4.57 11.80 18.68
N TRP A 61 -3.71 11.27 17.77
CA TRP A 61 -3.31 11.99 16.57
C TRP A 61 -4.41 12.00 15.53
N LYS A 62 -4.41 13.02 14.70
CA LYS A 62 -5.36 13.21 13.60
C LYS A 62 -4.62 13.09 12.25
N PRO A 63 -4.36 11.85 11.79
CA PRO A 63 -3.59 11.66 10.56
C PRO A 63 -4.41 12.03 9.32
N GLY A 64 -3.69 12.58 8.32
CA GLY A 64 -4.16 12.67 6.94
C GLY A 64 -3.25 11.84 6.04
N ILE A 65 -3.78 11.25 4.97
CA ILE A 65 -3.03 10.41 4.06
C ILE A 65 -2.88 11.08 2.71
N VAL A 66 -1.67 11.05 2.14
CA VAL A 66 -1.42 11.46 0.76
C VAL A 66 -0.87 10.31 -0.06
N SER A 67 -1.42 10.11 -1.26
CA SER A 67 -1.02 9.05 -2.18
C SER A 67 -0.92 9.56 -3.62
N ARG A 68 -0.46 8.71 -4.55
CA ARG A 68 -0.29 9.08 -5.96
C ARG A 68 -1.60 9.12 -6.73
N GLY A 69 -2.53 8.24 -6.38
CA GLY A 69 -3.67 7.96 -7.23
C GLY A 69 -3.27 7.14 -8.47
N TYR A 70 -2.39 6.15 -8.28
CA TYR A 70 -1.98 5.28 -9.38
C TYR A 70 -3.20 4.51 -9.92
N GLY A 71 -3.32 4.41 -11.26
CA GLY A 71 -4.46 3.78 -11.93
C GLY A 71 -5.69 4.68 -12.07
N GLY A 72 -5.75 5.82 -11.38
CA GLY A 72 -6.84 6.79 -11.54
C GLY A 72 -6.64 7.71 -12.75
N ARG A 73 -7.77 8.20 -13.29
CA ARG A 73 -7.80 9.16 -14.41
C ARG A 73 -7.46 10.58 -13.99
N ALA A 74 -7.62 10.91 -12.71
CA ALA A 74 -7.44 12.27 -12.23
C ALA A 74 -5.96 12.67 -12.22
N GLU A 75 -5.60 13.56 -13.11
CA GLU A 75 -4.30 14.25 -13.07
C GLU A 75 -4.26 15.38 -12.03
N GLN A 76 -5.41 15.76 -11.51
CA GLN A 76 -5.61 16.90 -10.60
C GLN A 76 -5.52 16.48 -9.14
N LEU A 77 -5.18 17.48 -8.31
CA LEU A 77 -5.23 17.34 -6.85
C LEU A 77 -6.67 17.21 -6.39
N GLN A 78 -7.00 16.13 -5.67
CA GLN A 78 -8.35 15.96 -5.15
C GLN A 78 -8.38 15.13 -3.85
N GLY A 79 -9.40 15.42 -3.04
CA GLY A 79 -9.77 14.57 -1.91
C GLY A 79 -10.41 13.26 -2.39
N VAL A 80 -10.21 12.21 -1.63
CA VAL A 80 -10.78 10.89 -1.91
C VAL A 80 -11.86 10.61 -0.88
N ASP A 81 -13.10 10.60 -1.34
CA ASP A 81 -14.25 10.17 -0.55
C ASP A 81 -14.29 8.63 -0.43
N ARG A 82 -14.93 8.12 0.63
CA ARG A 82 -15.15 6.67 0.82
C ARG A 82 -15.98 6.05 -0.31
N MET A 83 -16.81 6.87 -0.98
CA MET A 83 -17.64 6.46 -2.12
C MET A 83 -16.99 6.75 -3.46
N ALA A 84 -15.76 7.32 -3.47
CA ALA A 84 -15.04 7.62 -4.71
C ALA A 84 -14.87 6.36 -5.56
N LEU A 85 -14.89 6.54 -6.87
CA LEU A 85 -14.65 5.46 -7.82
C LEU A 85 -13.14 5.23 -7.97
N ALA A 86 -12.73 3.97 -7.93
CA ALA A 86 -11.33 3.58 -8.14
C ALA A 86 -10.80 4.04 -9.51
N ALA A 87 -11.66 4.14 -10.52
CA ALA A 87 -11.32 4.65 -11.85
C ALA A 87 -10.87 6.10 -11.85
N ASP A 88 -11.32 6.92 -10.89
CA ASP A 88 -10.98 8.34 -10.82
C ASP A 88 -9.73 8.60 -9.97
N THR A 89 -9.65 7.98 -8.79
CA THR A 89 -8.63 8.30 -7.78
C THR A 89 -7.59 7.19 -7.56
N GLY A 90 -7.79 6.03 -8.18
CA GLY A 90 -7.01 4.82 -7.96
C GLY A 90 -7.60 3.92 -6.88
N ASP A 91 -7.32 2.63 -6.95
CA ASP A 91 -7.81 1.61 -6.04
C ASP A 91 -7.24 1.73 -4.62
N GLU A 92 -5.93 1.96 -4.48
CA GLU A 92 -5.27 2.10 -3.18
C GLU A 92 -5.78 3.29 -2.35
N PRO A 93 -5.92 4.51 -2.88
CA PRO A 93 -6.48 5.64 -2.14
C PRO A 93 -7.92 5.43 -1.67
N VAL A 94 -8.77 4.81 -2.50
CA VAL A 94 -10.14 4.48 -2.10
C VAL A 94 -10.15 3.47 -0.95
N LEU A 95 -9.29 2.45 -1.03
CA LEU A 95 -9.13 1.48 0.05
C LEU A 95 -8.65 2.15 1.35
N LEU A 96 -7.65 3.04 1.27
CA LEU A 96 -7.17 3.81 2.42
C LEU A 96 -8.29 4.63 3.06
N ALA A 97 -9.09 5.36 2.27
CA ALA A 97 -10.21 6.16 2.76
C ALA A 97 -11.29 5.30 3.46
N ARG A 98 -11.64 4.15 2.86
CA ARG A 98 -12.64 3.23 3.43
C ARG A 98 -12.19 2.60 4.74
N ARG A 99 -10.92 2.15 4.80
CA ARG A 99 -10.38 1.40 5.93
C ARG A 99 -9.98 2.26 7.12
N THR A 100 -9.59 3.51 6.91
CA THR A 100 -9.06 4.37 7.98
C THR A 100 -10.04 5.44 8.43
N GLY A 101 -10.87 5.93 7.53
CA GLY A 101 -11.78 7.04 7.78
C GLY A 101 -11.11 8.38 7.96
N VAL A 102 -9.81 8.49 7.72
CA VAL A 102 -9.09 9.77 7.75
C VAL A 102 -9.18 10.48 6.40
N PRO A 103 -8.92 11.80 6.34
CA PRO A 103 -8.80 12.50 5.07
C PRO A 103 -7.72 11.89 4.19
N VAL A 104 -8.06 11.56 2.93
CA VAL A 104 -7.13 11.04 1.92
C VAL A 104 -7.11 11.97 0.73
N TRP A 105 -5.92 12.34 0.24
CA TRP A 105 -5.75 13.18 -0.93
C TRP A 105 -4.78 12.54 -1.92
N VAL A 106 -5.07 12.69 -3.20
CA VAL A 106 -4.23 12.19 -4.28
C VAL A 106 -3.66 13.32 -5.12
N GLY A 107 -2.46 13.09 -5.64
CA GLY A 107 -1.81 13.98 -6.57
C GLY A 107 -0.40 13.53 -6.94
N ARG A 108 0.02 13.82 -8.17
CA ARG A 108 1.38 13.48 -8.66
C ARG A 108 2.46 14.17 -7.82
N GLN A 109 2.22 15.42 -7.41
CA GLN A 109 3.07 16.18 -6.49
C GLN A 109 2.58 16.03 -5.06
N ARG A 110 3.20 15.12 -4.28
CA ARG A 110 2.80 14.82 -2.89
C ARG A 110 2.77 16.05 -1.99
N THR A 111 3.71 16.98 -2.18
CA THR A 111 3.75 18.22 -1.41
C THR A 111 2.51 19.09 -1.66
N ALA A 112 2.08 19.20 -2.93
CA ALA A 112 0.86 19.91 -3.27
C ALA A 112 -0.39 19.22 -2.72
N ALA A 113 -0.44 17.88 -2.79
CA ALA A 113 -1.54 17.10 -2.22
C ALA A 113 -1.63 17.29 -0.69
N ALA A 114 -0.49 17.27 0.00
CA ALA A 114 -0.43 17.47 1.44
C ALA A 114 -0.87 18.89 1.84
N ARG A 115 -0.45 19.91 1.11
CA ARG A 115 -0.92 21.30 1.34
C ARG A 115 -2.42 21.46 1.12
N ALA A 116 -2.96 20.85 0.06
CA ALA A 116 -4.39 20.88 -0.23
C ALA A 116 -5.19 20.16 0.87
N LEU A 117 -4.69 19.01 1.35
CA LEU A 117 -5.27 18.28 2.47
C LEU A 117 -5.30 19.16 3.73
N LEU A 118 -4.17 19.74 4.13
CA LEU A 118 -4.08 20.58 5.33
C LEU A 118 -4.93 21.86 5.23
N LYS A 119 -5.13 22.39 4.02
CA LYS A 119 -6.03 23.52 3.79
C LYS A 119 -7.50 23.13 3.97
N ALA A 120 -7.88 21.93 3.55
CA ALA A 120 -9.25 21.42 3.64
C ALA A 120 -9.56 20.85 5.04
N HIS A 121 -8.55 20.36 5.77
CA HIS A 121 -8.65 19.64 7.02
C HIS A 121 -7.63 20.21 8.02
N ALA A 122 -7.96 21.36 8.61
CA ALA A 122 -7.09 22.09 9.54
C ALA A 122 -6.83 21.32 10.86
N GLU A 123 -7.66 20.32 11.17
CA GLU A 123 -7.52 19.45 12.32
C GLU A 123 -6.42 18.40 12.18
N VAL A 124 -5.92 18.16 10.96
CA VAL A 124 -4.86 17.16 10.70
C VAL A 124 -3.55 17.65 11.27
N ASP A 125 -2.93 16.83 12.11
CA ASP A 125 -1.69 17.13 12.84
C ASP A 125 -0.50 16.23 12.44
N VAL A 126 -0.71 15.22 11.57
CA VAL A 126 0.34 14.38 10.99
C VAL A 126 -0.05 13.90 9.60
N ILE A 127 0.89 13.87 8.66
CA ILE A 127 0.70 13.34 7.31
C ILE A 127 1.36 11.97 7.18
N LEU A 128 0.62 10.99 6.68
CA LEU A 128 1.13 9.73 6.17
C LEU A 128 1.25 9.81 4.64
N CYS A 129 2.43 9.60 4.10
CA CYS A 129 2.65 9.57 2.65
C CYS A 129 2.81 8.13 2.18
N ASP A 130 1.77 7.59 1.52
CA ASP A 130 1.80 6.26 0.93
C ASP A 130 2.56 6.25 -0.40
N ASP A 131 3.45 5.26 -0.59
CA ASP A 131 4.40 5.12 -1.70
C ASP A 131 5.22 6.40 -1.95
N GLY A 132 5.79 6.94 -0.86
CA GLY A 132 6.41 8.27 -0.84
C GLY A 132 7.94 8.29 -0.88
N LEU A 133 8.67 7.17 -0.75
CA LEU A 133 10.13 7.18 -0.56
C LEU A 133 10.89 7.95 -1.65
N GLN A 134 10.46 7.85 -2.92
CA GLN A 134 11.08 8.53 -4.05
C GLN A 134 10.63 10.00 -4.21
N HIS A 135 9.69 10.49 -3.38
CA HIS A 135 9.19 11.87 -3.47
C HIS A 135 10.01 12.85 -2.61
N TYR A 136 11.29 13.02 -2.93
CA TYR A 136 12.26 13.81 -2.15
C TYR A 136 11.90 15.29 -1.96
N ARG A 137 10.99 15.85 -2.77
CA ARG A 137 10.49 17.21 -2.55
C ARG A 137 9.63 17.34 -1.29
N LEU A 138 8.96 16.29 -0.88
CA LEU A 138 8.22 16.26 0.37
C LEU A 138 9.21 16.08 1.53
N GLY A 139 9.36 17.13 2.35
CA GLY A 139 10.10 17.06 3.61
C GLY A 139 9.46 16.01 4.51
N ARG A 140 10.28 15.26 5.21
CA ARG A 140 9.86 14.09 5.99
C ARG A 140 10.57 14.05 7.32
N ASP A 141 9.90 13.53 8.31
CA ASP A 141 10.40 13.42 9.68
C ASP A 141 10.67 11.95 10.04
N VAL A 142 9.91 11.02 9.42
CA VAL A 142 10.09 9.58 9.56
C VAL A 142 10.01 8.91 8.19
N GLU A 143 10.93 7.98 7.92
CA GLU A 143 10.94 7.15 6.71
C GLU A 143 10.87 5.67 7.07
N LEU A 144 9.85 4.98 6.56
CA LEU A 144 9.66 3.54 6.71
C LEU A 144 9.77 2.86 5.35
N ALA A 145 10.72 1.94 5.21
CA ALA A 145 10.90 1.15 4.00
C ALA A 145 10.29 -0.24 4.17
N VAL A 146 9.28 -0.57 3.37
CA VAL A 146 8.70 -1.92 3.35
C VAL A 146 9.49 -2.81 2.42
N PHE A 147 9.85 -3.99 2.90
CA PHE A 147 10.62 -4.98 2.17
C PHE A 147 9.91 -6.33 2.28
N ASP A 148 9.60 -6.97 1.16
CA ASP A 148 8.90 -8.26 1.18
C ASP A 148 9.84 -9.45 0.94
N GLY A 149 9.32 -10.66 1.10
CA GLY A 149 10.07 -11.90 0.97
C GLY A 149 10.65 -12.17 -0.42
N ARG A 150 10.37 -11.33 -1.44
CA ARG A 150 11.06 -11.38 -2.75
C ARG A 150 12.46 -10.78 -2.66
N GLY A 151 12.74 -10.05 -1.57
CA GLY A 151 14.02 -9.43 -1.32
C GLY A 151 14.42 -8.42 -2.40
N ALA A 152 15.72 -8.21 -2.55
CA ALA A 152 16.28 -7.34 -3.57
C ALA A 152 16.43 -8.02 -4.94
N GLY A 153 15.93 -9.25 -5.13
CA GLY A 153 16.08 -10.01 -6.35
C GLY A 153 17.54 -10.16 -6.77
N ASN A 154 17.88 -9.81 -8.01
CA ASN A 154 19.26 -9.83 -8.49
C ASN A 154 20.13 -8.65 -7.96
N GLY A 155 19.60 -7.76 -7.14
CA GLY A 155 20.30 -6.62 -6.57
C GLY A 155 20.52 -5.43 -7.52
N TRP A 156 20.04 -5.51 -8.75
CA TRP A 156 20.20 -4.46 -9.76
C TRP A 156 19.01 -3.50 -9.76
N ARG A 157 19.29 -2.26 -10.22
CA ARG A 157 18.25 -1.26 -10.41
C ARG A 157 17.52 -1.47 -11.73
N ILE A 158 16.31 -0.93 -11.81
CA ILE A 158 15.54 -0.91 -13.05
C ILE A 158 16.35 -0.24 -14.17
N PRO A 159 16.27 -0.75 -15.43
CA PRO A 159 15.44 -1.89 -15.85
C PRO A 159 16.14 -3.26 -15.72
N ALA A 160 17.40 -3.35 -15.27
CA ALA A 160 18.15 -4.61 -15.17
C ALA A 160 17.72 -5.48 -13.98
N GLY A 161 17.03 -4.91 -12.98
CA GLY A 161 16.53 -5.60 -11.81
C GLY A 161 15.36 -4.88 -11.15
N PRO A 162 14.91 -5.33 -9.98
CA PRO A 162 13.69 -4.83 -9.34
C PRO A 162 13.90 -3.55 -8.54
N LEU A 163 15.12 -3.08 -8.34
CA LEU A 163 15.39 -1.97 -7.43
C LEU A 163 15.10 -0.61 -8.07
N ARG A 164 14.28 0.21 -7.42
CA ARG A 164 14.09 1.64 -7.72
C ARG A 164 15.26 2.46 -7.19
N GLU A 165 15.78 2.06 -6.01
CA GLU A 165 16.92 2.69 -5.32
C GLU A 165 17.91 1.63 -4.84
N PRO A 166 19.20 1.97 -4.64
CA PRO A 166 20.20 1.00 -4.21
C PRO A 166 19.93 0.53 -2.77
N LEU A 167 20.31 -0.70 -2.43
CA LEU A 167 20.15 -1.28 -1.09
C LEU A 167 20.70 -0.40 0.05
N ARG A 168 21.81 0.30 -0.19
CA ARG A 168 22.38 1.26 0.77
C ARG A 168 21.41 2.36 1.21
N ARG A 169 20.32 2.59 0.45
CA ARG A 169 19.27 3.52 0.85
C ARG A 169 18.57 3.10 2.14
N LEU A 170 18.52 1.79 2.42
CA LEU A 170 17.93 1.26 3.65
C LEU A 170 18.69 1.72 4.90
N ALA A 171 20.01 1.97 4.81
CA ALA A 171 20.79 2.50 5.92
C ALA A 171 20.44 3.96 6.30
N THR A 172 19.60 4.64 5.54
CA THR A 172 19.22 6.04 5.77
C THR A 172 17.74 6.21 6.11
N VAL A 173 16.97 5.13 6.20
CA VAL A 173 15.58 5.14 6.69
C VAL A 173 15.56 4.92 8.21
N ASP A 174 14.47 5.29 8.85
CA ASP A 174 14.31 5.15 10.29
C ASP A 174 14.01 3.70 10.71
N ALA A 175 13.30 2.96 9.86
CA ALA A 175 13.10 1.53 10.03
C ALA A 175 12.81 0.84 8.70
N VAL A 176 13.16 -0.45 8.64
CA VAL A 176 12.74 -1.38 7.58
C VAL A 176 11.66 -2.29 8.15
N ILE A 177 10.58 -2.41 7.39
CA ILE A 177 9.45 -3.28 7.73
C ILE A 177 9.51 -4.52 6.85
N CYS A 178 9.80 -5.66 7.44
CA CYS A 178 9.95 -6.93 6.74
C CYS A 178 8.61 -7.66 6.66
N ASN A 179 8.02 -7.71 5.47
CA ASN A 179 6.80 -8.45 5.20
C ASN A 179 7.14 -9.86 4.69
N GLY A 180 7.35 -10.79 5.60
CA GLY A 180 7.89 -12.13 5.36
C GLY A 180 9.36 -12.24 5.78
N ILE A 181 10.12 -13.12 5.13
CA ILE A 181 11.53 -13.35 5.48
C ILE A 181 12.36 -12.11 5.10
N ALA A 182 13.14 -11.61 6.05
CA ALA A 182 14.06 -10.51 5.82
C ALA A 182 15.17 -10.90 4.82
N ASP A 183 15.54 -9.98 3.95
CA ASP A 183 16.68 -10.16 3.04
C ASP A 183 17.99 -9.98 3.82
N GLU A 184 18.87 -10.96 3.79
CA GLU A 184 20.18 -10.93 4.48
C GLU A 184 21.07 -9.76 4.07
N ARG A 185 20.77 -9.13 2.94
CA ARG A 185 21.50 -7.94 2.45
C ARG A 185 21.04 -6.63 3.07
N ILE A 186 20.02 -6.64 3.94
CA ILE A 186 19.63 -5.47 4.73
C ILE A 186 20.77 -5.22 5.74
N PRO A 187 21.31 -3.99 5.82
CA PRO A 187 22.39 -3.71 6.76
C PRO A 187 21.98 -3.96 8.21
N GLU A 188 22.78 -4.64 9.00
CA GLU A 188 22.53 -4.95 10.43
C GLU A 188 22.32 -3.70 11.30
N THR A 189 22.86 -2.55 10.85
CA THR A 189 22.72 -1.25 11.55
C THR A 189 21.32 -0.65 11.43
N VAL A 190 20.44 -1.24 10.60
CA VAL A 190 19.08 -0.73 10.37
C VAL A 190 18.11 -1.40 11.30
N THR A 191 17.29 -0.61 11.98
CA THR A 191 16.19 -1.14 12.81
C THR A 191 15.16 -1.83 11.92
N CYS A 192 14.95 -3.13 12.15
CA CYS A 192 13.98 -3.93 11.41
C CYS A 192 12.80 -4.31 12.31
N PHE A 193 11.60 -4.30 11.72
CA PHE A 193 10.38 -4.80 12.35
C PHE A 193 9.71 -5.80 11.44
N ASP A 194 9.32 -6.93 11.98
CA ASP A 194 8.56 -7.92 11.24
C ASP A 194 7.10 -7.47 11.10
N MET A 195 6.55 -7.65 9.91
CA MET A 195 5.15 -7.45 9.59
C MET A 195 4.55 -8.75 9.10
N VAL A 196 3.47 -9.17 9.72
CA VAL A 196 2.68 -10.30 9.26
C VAL A 196 1.35 -9.78 8.73
N LEU A 197 0.98 -10.20 7.52
CA LEU A 197 -0.34 -9.92 6.96
C LEU A 197 -1.26 -11.10 7.31
N GLN A 198 -2.23 -10.84 8.17
CA GLN A 198 -3.22 -11.81 8.62
C GLN A 198 -4.55 -11.59 7.90
N PRO A 199 -5.20 -12.65 7.39
CA PRO A 199 -6.56 -12.55 6.89
C PRO A 199 -7.52 -12.27 8.05
N GLY A 200 -8.46 -11.37 7.83
CA GLY A 200 -9.59 -11.12 8.72
C GLY A 200 -10.81 -11.98 8.35
N ASP A 201 -11.95 -11.64 8.92
CA ASP A 201 -13.22 -12.27 8.58
C ASP A 201 -13.71 -11.75 7.23
N PHE A 202 -14.32 -12.63 6.43
CA PHE A 202 -14.95 -12.21 5.18
C PHE A 202 -16.10 -11.26 5.43
N TYR A 203 -16.25 -10.23 4.59
CA TYR A 203 -17.44 -9.39 4.58
C TYR A 203 -18.08 -9.37 3.21
N ARG A 204 -19.42 -9.19 3.16
CA ARG A 204 -20.13 -9.09 1.90
C ARG A 204 -19.87 -7.78 1.20
N LEU A 205 -19.71 -7.82 -0.11
CA LEU A 205 -19.40 -6.61 -0.89
C LEU A 205 -20.56 -5.60 -0.89
N ASP A 206 -21.79 -6.09 -0.98
CA ASP A 206 -23.03 -5.28 -0.99
C ASP A 206 -23.50 -4.86 0.42
N ASP A 207 -23.06 -5.58 1.46
CA ASP A 207 -23.40 -5.32 2.86
C ASP A 207 -22.20 -5.63 3.77
N PRO A 208 -21.28 -4.68 3.97
CA PRO A 208 -20.08 -4.90 4.78
C PRO A 208 -20.33 -5.20 6.27
N GLN A 209 -21.55 -5.03 6.76
CA GLN A 209 -21.91 -5.45 8.11
C GLN A 209 -22.11 -6.97 8.24
N LYS A 210 -22.38 -7.61 7.12
CA LYS A 210 -22.52 -9.06 7.05
C LYS A 210 -21.15 -9.70 6.94
N VAL A 211 -20.70 -10.30 8.05
CA VAL A 211 -19.39 -10.95 8.16
C VAL A 211 -19.54 -12.45 8.38
N CYS A 212 -18.55 -13.22 7.93
CA CYS A 212 -18.50 -14.66 8.20
C CYS A 212 -17.05 -15.18 8.20
N LEU A 213 -16.87 -16.33 8.85
CA LEU A 213 -15.61 -17.07 8.82
C LEU A 213 -15.54 -17.98 7.59
N ALA A 214 -14.33 -18.38 7.18
CA ALA A 214 -14.10 -19.27 6.03
C ALA A 214 -14.94 -20.57 6.08
N ARG A 215 -15.21 -21.11 7.26
CA ARG A 215 -16.05 -22.33 7.45
C ARG A 215 -17.47 -22.19 6.93
N ALA A 216 -18.00 -20.97 6.79
CA ALA A 216 -19.33 -20.74 6.26
C ALA A 216 -19.46 -21.12 4.78
N PHE A 217 -18.34 -21.23 4.07
CA PHE A 217 -18.29 -21.60 2.66
C PHE A 217 -18.12 -23.10 2.40
N ALA A 218 -18.15 -23.94 3.46
CA ALA A 218 -17.97 -25.38 3.32
C ALA A 218 -19.06 -25.98 2.41
N GLY A 219 -18.63 -26.77 1.40
CA GLY A 219 -19.52 -27.42 0.45
C GLY A 219 -20.13 -26.51 -0.62
N GLN A 220 -19.75 -25.22 -0.63
CA GLN A 220 -20.23 -24.25 -1.63
C GLN A 220 -19.32 -24.22 -2.85
N LYS A 221 -19.87 -23.84 -4.00
CA LYS A 221 -19.11 -23.60 -5.22
C LYS A 221 -18.47 -22.21 -5.16
N LEU A 222 -17.15 -22.18 -5.06
CA LEU A 222 -16.37 -20.96 -4.85
C LEU A 222 -15.52 -20.62 -6.06
N TYR A 223 -15.50 -19.35 -6.39
CA TYR A 223 -14.60 -18.74 -7.35
C TYR A 223 -13.75 -17.69 -6.62
N ALA A 224 -12.47 -17.59 -6.96
CA ALA A 224 -11.57 -16.61 -6.37
C ALA A 224 -10.95 -15.72 -7.43
N LEU A 225 -11.15 -14.42 -7.31
CA LEU A 225 -10.64 -13.40 -8.21
C LEU A 225 -9.55 -12.58 -7.53
N ALA A 226 -8.42 -12.38 -8.24
CA ALA A 226 -7.36 -11.49 -7.78
C ALA A 226 -6.66 -10.79 -8.95
N GLY A 227 -6.72 -9.43 -8.96
CA GLY A 227 -6.01 -8.54 -9.87
C GLY A 227 -5.05 -7.64 -9.09
N ILE A 228 -4.12 -8.28 -8.39
CA ILE A 228 -3.05 -7.66 -7.59
C ILE A 228 -1.69 -8.13 -8.09
N GLY A 229 -0.60 -7.49 -7.66
CA GLY A 229 0.76 -7.79 -8.12
C GLY A 229 1.27 -9.21 -7.87
N ASP A 230 0.65 -9.97 -6.95
CA ASP A 230 0.89 -11.40 -6.71
C ASP A 230 -0.46 -12.09 -6.39
N PRO A 231 -1.24 -12.49 -7.41
CA PRO A 231 -2.53 -13.16 -7.22
C PRO A 231 -2.40 -14.49 -6.46
N GLU A 232 -1.30 -15.22 -6.66
CA GLU A 232 -1.06 -16.50 -6.02
C GLU A 232 -0.94 -16.37 -4.51
N ARG A 233 -0.51 -15.23 -4.00
CA ARG A 233 -0.51 -14.95 -2.56
C ARG A 233 -1.92 -15.00 -1.97
N PHE A 234 -2.89 -14.39 -2.64
CA PHE A 234 -4.30 -14.44 -2.24
C PHE A 234 -4.84 -15.87 -2.30
N PHE A 235 -4.56 -16.59 -3.37
CA PHE A 235 -5.02 -17.98 -3.53
C PHE A 235 -4.39 -18.92 -2.48
N ARG A 236 -3.11 -18.73 -2.15
CA ARG A 236 -2.47 -19.48 -1.04
C ARG A 236 -3.13 -19.17 0.31
N THR A 237 -3.50 -17.92 0.55
CA THR A 237 -4.22 -17.54 1.78
C THR A 237 -5.56 -18.25 1.87
N LEU A 238 -6.36 -18.29 0.79
CA LEU A 238 -7.64 -19.00 0.77
C LEU A 238 -7.47 -20.52 0.98
N ARG A 239 -6.47 -21.13 0.33
CA ARG A 239 -6.15 -22.56 0.57
C ARG A 239 -5.74 -22.82 2.02
N GLY A 240 -4.96 -21.93 2.62
CA GLY A 240 -4.57 -21.98 4.03
C GLY A 240 -5.77 -21.87 5.00
N LEU A 241 -6.86 -21.22 4.58
CA LEU A 241 -8.13 -21.17 5.30
C LEU A 241 -9.01 -22.41 5.07
N GLY A 242 -8.51 -23.40 4.31
CA GLY A 242 -9.22 -24.66 4.02
C GLY A 242 -10.26 -24.56 2.90
N LEU A 243 -10.21 -23.52 2.07
CA LEU A 243 -11.17 -23.33 0.97
C LEU A 243 -10.68 -24.00 -0.31
N THR A 244 -11.61 -24.64 -1.03
CA THR A 244 -11.44 -25.14 -2.38
C THR A 244 -12.23 -24.26 -3.34
N PHE A 245 -11.59 -23.72 -4.38
CA PHE A 245 -12.16 -22.72 -5.29
C PHE A 245 -11.52 -22.83 -6.67
N GLU A 246 -12.18 -22.22 -7.67
CA GLU A 246 -11.63 -22.00 -9.01
C GLU A 246 -10.92 -20.64 -9.04
N PRO A 247 -9.59 -20.58 -9.35
CA PRO A 247 -8.84 -19.35 -9.35
C PRO A 247 -8.96 -18.58 -10.67
N HIS A 248 -9.21 -17.27 -10.59
CA HIS A 248 -9.26 -16.34 -11.71
C HIS A 248 -8.27 -15.19 -11.50
N PRO A 249 -7.00 -15.35 -11.92
CA PRO A 249 -6.01 -14.29 -11.83
C PRO A 249 -6.20 -13.24 -12.92
N PHE A 250 -6.06 -11.97 -12.55
CA PHE A 250 -6.06 -10.82 -13.48
C PHE A 250 -4.75 -10.02 -13.34
N ALA A 251 -4.49 -9.15 -14.29
CA ALA A 251 -3.35 -8.23 -14.21
C ALA A 251 -3.54 -7.25 -13.02
N ASP A 252 -2.40 -6.81 -12.44
CA ASP A 252 -2.47 -5.77 -11.40
C ASP A 252 -3.15 -4.51 -11.94
N HIS A 253 -4.00 -3.90 -11.12
CA HIS A 253 -4.84 -2.75 -11.47
C HIS A 253 -5.83 -2.98 -12.63
N HIS A 254 -6.22 -4.22 -12.89
CA HIS A 254 -7.22 -4.53 -13.93
C HIS A 254 -8.53 -3.74 -13.68
N ALA A 255 -9.05 -3.13 -14.74
CA ALA A 255 -10.35 -2.45 -14.71
C ALA A 255 -11.44 -3.48 -15.06
N TYR A 256 -12.20 -3.90 -14.06
CA TYR A 256 -13.22 -4.94 -14.24
C TYR A 256 -14.46 -4.42 -14.97
N SER A 257 -15.07 -5.33 -15.72
CA SER A 257 -16.40 -5.22 -16.31
C SER A 257 -17.31 -6.34 -15.80
N SER A 258 -18.61 -6.23 -16.00
CA SER A 258 -19.55 -7.32 -15.65
C SER A 258 -19.24 -8.63 -16.39
N ALA A 259 -18.67 -8.55 -17.61
CA ALA A 259 -18.27 -9.74 -18.37
C ALA A 259 -17.10 -10.48 -17.70
N ASP A 260 -16.16 -9.75 -17.07
CA ASP A 260 -15.03 -10.33 -16.37
C ASP A 260 -15.45 -11.10 -15.10
N LEU A 261 -16.65 -10.88 -14.60
CA LEU A 261 -17.19 -11.50 -13.39
C LEU A 261 -18.25 -12.60 -13.71
N ALA A 262 -18.65 -12.74 -14.98
CA ALA A 262 -19.70 -13.64 -15.41
C ALA A 262 -19.40 -15.12 -15.15
N PHE A 263 -18.12 -15.50 -15.01
CA PHE A 263 -17.71 -16.87 -14.71
C PHE A 263 -18.24 -17.36 -13.34
N ALA A 264 -18.52 -16.47 -12.40
CA ALA A 264 -19.00 -16.85 -11.08
C ALA A 264 -20.43 -17.43 -11.12
N GLY A 265 -21.25 -17.03 -12.12
CA GLY A 265 -22.64 -17.56 -12.28
C GLY A 265 -23.43 -17.50 -10.98
N ASP A 266 -23.93 -18.67 -10.55
CA ASP A 266 -24.69 -18.82 -9.28
C ASP A 266 -23.78 -19.16 -8.08
N GLY A 267 -22.45 -19.27 -8.27
CA GLY A 267 -21.50 -19.55 -7.19
C GLY A 267 -21.12 -18.30 -6.40
N ILE A 268 -20.36 -18.51 -5.35
CA ILE A 268 -19.84 -17.44 -4.49
C ILE A 268 -18.52 -16.94 -5.04
N LEU A 269 -18.41 -15.63 -5.21
CA LEU A 269 -17.18 -14.97 -5.64
C LEU A 269 -16.40 -14.45 -4.42
N LEU A 270 -15.14 -14.85 -4.31
CA LEU A 270 -14.20 -14.37 -3.30
C LEU A 270 -13.17 -13.43 -3.93
N MET A 271 -12.89 -12.28 -3.32
CA MET A 271 -11.92 -11.33 -3.86
C MET A 271 -11.13 -10.59 -2.79
N THR A 272 -10.06 -9.91 -3.20
CA THR A 272 -9.30 -9.02 -2.31
C THR A 272 -10.02 -7.69 -2.11
N GLU A 273 -9.67 -6.94 -1.06
CA GLU A 273 -10.20 -5.58 -0.86
C GLU A 273 -9.80 -4.62 -1.98
N LYS A 274 -8.60 -4.80 -2.55
CA LYS A 274 -8.11 -3.99 -3.67
C LYS A 274 -8.94 -4.21 -4.94
N ASP A 275 -9.44 -5.43 -5.14
CA ASP A 275 -10.36 -5.73 -6.24
C ASP A 275 -11.79 -5.28 -5.94
N ALA A 276 -12.23 -5.42 -4.70
CA ALA A 276 -13.55 -5.03 -4.24
C ALA A 276 -13.87 -3.54 -4.50
N VAL A 277 -12.89 -2.64 -4.33
CA VAL A 277 -13.10 -1.20 -4.62
C VAL A 277 -13.30 -0.93 -6.11
N LYS A 278 -12.83 -1.81 -6.99
CA LYS A 278 -13.00 -1.73 -8.45
C LYS A 278 -14.28 -2.40 -8.93
N CYS A 279 -14.81 -3.36 -8.18
CA CYS A 279 -15.97 -4.17 -8.53
C CYS A 279 -17.29 -3.64 -7.96
N ALA A 280 -17.28 -2.54 -7.21
CA ALA A 280 -18.48 -1.97 -6.62
C ALA A 280 -19.54 -1.65 -7.72
N GLY A 281 -20.71 -2.26 -7.60
CA GLY A 281 -21.80 -2.12 -8.58
C GLY A 281 -21.72 -3.00 -9.83
N LEU A 282 -20.66 -3.84 -9.97
CA LEU A 282 -20.50 -4.73 -11.12
C LEU A 282 -20.97 -6.17 -10.86
N THR A 283 -21.09 -6.56 -9.59
CA THR A 283 -21.35 -7.95 -9.20
C THR A 283 -22.84 -8.29 -9.29
N ALA A 284 -23.15 -9.38 -9.98
CA ALA A 284 -24.52 -9.91 -10.11
C ALA A 284 -24.79 -11.06 -9.13
N GLY A 285 -23.86 -11.50 -8.31
CA GLY A 285 -23.95 -12.67 -7.43
C GLY A 285 -23.47 -12.42 -6.02
N GLU A 286 -23.49 -13.47 -5.21
CA GLU A 286 -22.99 -13.42 -3.84
C GLU A 286 -21.46 -13.24 -3.85
N THR A 287 -20.99 -12.08 -3.39
CA THR A 287 -19.59 -11.70 -3.43
C THR A 287 -19.07 -11.35 -2.04
N TRP A 288 -17.96 -11.97 -1.67
CA TRP A 288 -17.30 -11.80 -0.38
C TRP A 288 -15.87 -11.33 -0.54
N VAL A 289 -15.48 -10.46 0.35
CA VAL A 289 -14.17 -9.81 0.35
C VAL A 289 -13.38 -10.31 1.54
N LEU A 290 -12.14 -10.72 1.31
CA LEU A 290 -11.21 -11.08 2.37
C LEU A 290 -10.31 -9.89 2.69
N PRO A 291 -10.49 -9.23 3.85
CA PRO A 291 -9.58 -8.18 4.29
C PRO A 291 -8.27 -8.76 4.78
N VAL A 292 -7.22 -7.96 4.72
CA VAL A 292 -5.93 -8.27 5.34
C VAL A 292 -5.54 -7.18 6.34
N GLU A 293 -5.09 -7.61 7.51
CA GLU A 293 -4.60 -6.73 8.57
C GLU A 293 -3.08 -6.89 8.72
N ALA A 294 -2.38 -5.77 8.83
CA ALA A 294 -0.98 -5.80 9.21
C ALA A 294 -0.85 -5.95 10.72
N VAL A 295 -0.03 -6.89 11.15
CA VAL A 295 0.32 -7.11 12.56
C VAL A 295 1.79 -6.84 12.72
N LEU A 296 2.11 -5.88 13.60
CA LEU A 296 3.47 -5.42 13.89
C LEU A 296 3.67 -5.22 15.40
N SER A 297 4.92 -5.19 15.81
CA SER A 297 5.29 -4.82 17.18
C SER A 297 4.88 -3.38 17.51
N PRO A 298 4.26 -3.12 18.67
CA PRO A 298 3.97 -1.76 19.15
C PRO A 298 5.22 -0.86 19.24
N ALA A 299 6.40 -1.44 19.39
CA ALA A 299 7.67 -0.71 19.46
C ALA A 299 7.95 0.17 18.21
N LEU A 300 7.40 -0.20 17.04
CA LEU A 300 7.46 0.66 15.84
C LEU A 300 6.76 2.00 16.08
N VAL A 301 5.60 1.97 16.72
CA VAL A 301 4.84 3.21 16.98
C VAL A 301 5.57 4.08 17.98
N GLU A 302 6.16 3.49 19.00
CA GLU A 302 6.94 4.24 20.00
C GLU A 302 8.17 4.93 19.38
N LEU A 303 8.90 4.22 18.50
CA LEU A 303 9.99 4.81 17.73
C LEU A 303 9.51 6.01 16.89
N ILE A 304 8.37 5.87 16.21
CA ILE A 304 7.80 6.96 15.42
C ILE A 304 7.45 8.16 16.32
N LEU A 305 6.74 7.92 17.42
CA LEU A 305 6.31 8.99 18.33
C LEU A 305 7.49 9.72 18.98
N GLU A 306 8.57 9.03 19.31
CA GLU A 306 9.78 9.64 19.82
C GLU A 306 10.35 10.65 18.79
N LYS A 307 10.46 10.26 17.52
CA LYS A 307 10.93 11.13 16.44
C LYS A 307 10.00 12.33 16.20
N LEU A 308 8.68 12.13 16.26
CA LEU A 308 7.72 13.23 16.11
C LEU A 308 7.81 14.24 17.27
N ARG A 309 8.02 13.80 18.51
CA ARG A 309 8.22 14.67 19.67
C ARG A 309 9.51 15.48 19.55
N GLY A 310 10.59 14.87 19.06
CA GLY A 310 11.86 15.56 18.83
C GLY A 310 11.74 16.72 17.83
N ARG A 311 10.81 16.67 16.87
CA ARG A 311 10.53 17.79 15.98
C ARG A 311 9.81 18.95 16.66
N GLN A 312 8.90 18.68 17.61
CA GLN A 312 8.16 19.73 18.33
C GLN A 312 9.06 20.53 19.28
N ALA A 313 10.22 19.97 19.66
CA ALA A 313 11.19 20.58 20.56
C ALA A 313 12.30 21.35 19.83
N ALA A 314 12.40 21.26 18.49
CA ALA A 314 13.40 21.93 17.66
C ALA A 314 12.80 23.08 16.85
#